data_43559243748ad319cc937c0dc6307947
#
_entry.id   43559243748ad319cc937c0dc6307947
#
_cell.length_a   1.000
_cell.length_b   1.000
_cell.length_c   1.000
_cell.angle_alpha   90.00
_cell.angle_beta   90.00
_cell.angle_gamma   90.00
#
_symmetry.space_group_name_H-M   'P 1'
#
loop_
_entity.id
_entity.type
_entity.pdbx_description
1 polymer ?
#
loop_
_entity_poly.entity_id
_entity_poly.type
_entity_poly.pdbx_seq_one_letter_code
_entity_poly.pdbx_strand_id
1 'polypeptide(L)'
;MSVIETVAAGEVARPGVGARVYAVLGALLSLLVIVQVFLAGSGVFTMARQLDADKSYSSAAWNNSPYWGLHFFTAIAIALVILLMLGASFLARLSGRTRRFTGILLGLFVLQAVLGLIPWPVPIAALHVLNAFAILAVALYVTRENWAFGGR
;
A
#
# COMPACT_ATOMS: atom_id res chain seq x y z
N MET A 1 -50.86 -31.22 9.33
CA MET A 1 -50.17 -30.27 10.22
C MET A 1 -48.86 -29.94 9.57
N SER A 2 -48.81 -28.81 8.89
CA SER A 2 -47.61 -28.34 8.19
C SER A 2 -46.75 -27.52 9.17
N VAL A 3 -45.55 -28.01 9.51
CA VAL A 3 -44.56 -27.27 10.27
C VAL A 3 -43.87 -26.34 9.28
N ILE A 4 -44.27 -25.10 9.27
CA ILE A 4 -43.52 -24.03 8.58
C ILE A 4 -42.33 -23.75 9.48
N GLU A 5 -41.17 -24.34 9.17
CA GLU A 5 -39.89 -23.90 9.73
C GLU A 5 -39.64 -22.46 9.29
N THR A 6 -39.86 -21.56 10.22
CA THR A 6 -39.43 -20.17 10.09
C THR A 6 -37.91 -20.18 10.14
N VAL A 7 -37.27 -20.24 8.97
CA VAL A 7 -35.82 -19.98 8.83
C VAL A 7 -35.62 -18.53 9.30
N ALA A 8 -35.19 -18.38 10.55
CA ALA A 8 -34.75 -17.10 11.07
C ALA A 8 -33.68 -16.57 10.12
N ALA A 9 -33.99 -15.51 9.41
CA ALA A 9 -33.01 -14.77 8.60
C ALA A 9 -31.86 -14.39 9.53
N GLY A 10 -30.75 -15.10 9.42
CA GLY A 10 -29.58 -14.87 10.27
C GLY A 10 -29.18 -13.41 10.13
N GLU A 11 -29.31 -12.68 11.24
CA GLU A 11 -28.91 -11.28 11.33
C GLU A 11 -27.41 -11.21 10.98
N VAL A 12 -27.09 -10.66 9.80
CA VAL A 12 -25.68 -10.49 9.34
C VAL A 12 -25.01 -9.54 10.32
N ALA A 13 -24.21 -10.10 11.22
CA ALA A 13 -23.51 -9.34 12.25
C ALA A 13 -22.74 -8.17 11.63
N ARG A 14 -23.04 -6.95 12.06
CA ARG A 14 -22.38 -5.73 11.56
C ARG A 14 -20.87 -5.80 11.87
N PRO A 15 -20.02 -5.47 10.89
CA PRO A 15 -18.58 -5.46 11.11
C PRO A 15 -18.21 -4.57 12.30
N GLY A 16 -17.42 -5.11 13.21
CA GLY A 16 -16.94 -4.36 14.38
C GLY A 16 -16.05 -3.16 13.98
N VAL A 17 -15.87 -2.23 14.92
CA VAL A 17 -15.06 -1.01 14.69
C VAL A 17 -13.66 -1.34 14.14
N GLY A 18 -13.01 -2.37 14.67
CA GLY A 18 -11.67 -2.76 14.24
C GLY A 18 -11.61 -3.21 12.78
N ALA A 19 -12.64 -3.90 12.27
CA ALA A 19 -12.73 -4.28 10.86
C ALA A 19 -12.90 -3.04 9.95
N ARG A 20 -13.68 -2.05 10.41
CA ARG A 20 -13.84 -0.77 9.68
C ARG A 20 -12.54 0.02 9.64
N VAL A 21 -11.84 0.14 10.77
CA VAL A 21 -10.52 0.78 10.83
C VAL A 21 -9.54 0.10 9.87
N TYR A 22 -9.49 -1.23 9.87
CA TYR A 22 -8.65 -1.98 8.95
C TYR A 22 -8.98 -1.70 7.47
N ALA A 23 -10.27 -1.67 7.11
CA ALA A 23 -10.71 -1.38 5.74
C ALA A 23 -10.32 0.05 5.30
N VAL A 24 -10.47 1.05 6.18
CA VAL A 24 -10.05 2.44 5.91
C VAL A 24 -8.54 2.53 5.72
N LEU A 25 -7.75 1.89 6.60
CA LEU A 25 -6.30 1.85 6.48
C LEU A 25 -5.86 1.19 5.16
N GLY A 26 -6.54 0.12 4.73
CA GLY A 26 -6.25 -0.53 3.45
C GLY A 26 -6.54 0.37 2.24
N ALA A 27 -7.65 1.11 2.26
CA ALA A 27 -7.96 2.10 1.23
C ALA A 27 -6.94 3.24 1.22
N LEU A 28 -6.55 3.76 2.39
CA LEU A 28 -5.51 4.76 2.53
C LEU A 28 -4.17 4.26 2.00
N LEU A 29 -3.77 3.03 2.34
CA LEU A 29 -2.56 2.41 1.82
C LEU A 29 -2.56 2.37 0.29
N SER A 30 -3.65 1.91 -0.31
CA SER A 30 -3.78 1.84 -1.78
C SER A 30 -3.62 3.21 -2.43
N LEU A 31 -4.23 4.25 -1.85
CA LEU A 31 -4.09 5.63 -2.31
C LEU A 31 -2.64 6.13 -2.19
N LEU A 32 -2.00 5.89 -1.04
CA LEU A 32 -0.61 6.31 -0.81
C LEU A 32 0.35 5.64 -1.79
N VAL A 33 0.15 4.36 -2.13
CA VAL A 33 0.98 3.67 -3.13
C VAL A 33 0.79 4.28 -4.52
N ILE A 34 -0.43 4.64 -4.91
CA ILE A 34 -0.69 5.34 -6.18
C ILE A 34 0.03 6.70 -6.20
N VAL A 35 -0.09 7.49 -5.13
CA VAL A 35 0.62 8.77 -4.99
C VAL A 35 2.14 8.55 -5.06
N GLN A 36 2.66 7.49 -4.44
CA GLN A 36 4.07 7.14 -4.45
C GLN A 36 4.59 6.87 -5.88
N VAL A 37 3.84 6.11 -6.68
CA VAL A 37 4.19 5.84 -8.09
C VAL A 37 4.16 7.14 -8.91
N PHE A 38 3.17 8.00 -8.69
CA PHE A 38 3.07 9.31 -9.35
C PHE A 38 4.27 10.20 -9.00
N LEU A 39 4.66 10.29 -7.73
CA LEU A 39 5.80 11.10 -7.29
C LEU A 39 7.12 10.58 -7.89
N ALA A 40 7.33 9.26 -7.92
CA ALA A 40 8.50 8.65 -8.55
C ALA A 40 8.56 8.98 -10.04
N GLY A 41 7.47 8.81 -10.76
CA GLY A 41 7.36 9.16 -12.19
C GLY A 41 7.65 10.64 -12.43
N SER A 42 7.06 11.54 -11.64
CA SER A 42 7.29 12.98 -11.73
C SER A 42 8.76 13.35 -11.52
N GLY A 43 9.44 12.70 -10.55
CA GLY A 43 10.86 12.88 -10.31
C GLY A 43 11.71 12.47 -11.52
N VAL A 44 11.43 11.29 -12.10
CA VAL A 44 12.14 10.78 -13.30
C VAL A 44 11.93 11.68 -14.52
N PHE A 45 10.68 12.10 -14.79
CA PHE A 45 10.40 13.01 -15.93
C PHE A 45 11.05 14.39 -15.77
N THR A 46 11.09 14.91 -14.54
CA THR A 46 11.77 16.18 -14.25
C THR A 46 13.26 16.06 -14.55
N MET A 47 13.88 14.95 -14.14
CA MET A 47 15.28 14.68 -14.43
C MET A 47 15.54 14.53 -15.95
N ALA A 48 14.73 13.76 -16.67
CA ALA A 48 14.87 13.58 -18.09
C ALA A 48 14.86 14.93 -18.82
N ARG A 49 13.93 15.83 -18.48
CA ARG A 49 13.87 17.20 -19.04
C ARG A 49 15.11 18.05 -18.74
N GLN A 50 15.73 17.87 -17.57
CA GLN A 50 16.96 18.58 -17.22
C GLN A 50 18.15 18.09 -18.04
N LEU A 51 18.22 16.78 -18.32
CA LEU A 51 19.26 16.20 -19.18
C LEU A 51 19.09 16.66 -20.64
N ASP A 52 17.88 16.68 -21.16
CA ASP A 52 17.58 17.14 -22.54
C ASP A 52 17.91 18.63 -22.73
N ALA A 53 17.89 19.44 -21.66
CA ALA A 53 18.23 20.86 -21.70
C ALA A 53 19.74 21.15 -21.56
N ASP A 54 20.63 20.19 -21.82
CA ASP A 54 22.09 20.28 -21.65
C ASP A 54 22.55 20.74 -20.26
N LYS A 55 21.69 20.59 -19.27
CA LYS A 55 22.04 20.86 -17.89
C LYS A 55 22.77 19.66 -17.33
N SER A 56 24.03 19.83 -17.00
CA SER A 56 24.81 18.79 -16.35
C SER A 56 24.06 18.23 -15.14
N TYR A 57 23.94 16.90 -15.12
CA TYR A 57 23.38 16.20 -13.94
C TYR A 57 24.23 16.54 -12.72
N SER A 58 23.62 17.14 -11.72
CA SER A 58 24.26 17.29 -10.41
C SER A 58 23.46 16.49 -9.37
N SER A 59 24.19 15.82 -8.49
CA SER A 59 23.60 15.14 -7.33
C SER A 59 22.81 16.12 -6.44
N ALA A 60 23.19 17.39 -6.44
CA ALA A 60 22.48 18.45 -5.73
C ALA A 60 21.09 18.71 -6.34
N ALA A 61 20.97 18.74 -7.67
CA ALA A 61 19.67 18.92 -8.35
C ALA A 61 18.74 17.73 -8.07
N TRP A 62 19.27 16.52 -8.01
CA TRP A 62 18.54 15.33 -7.62
C TRP A 62 18.03 15.42 -6.18
N ASN A 63 18.91 15.70 -5.22
CA ASN A 63 18.56 15.73 -3.81
C ASN A 63 17.62 16.89 -3.44
N ASN A 64 17.65 17.99 -4.19
CA ASN A 64 16.77 19.15 -3.96
C ASN A 64 15.44 19.06 -4.73
N SER A 65 15.18 18.01 -5.48
CA SER A 65 13.89 17.84 -6.13
C SER A 65 12.79 17.61 -5.09
N PRO A 66 11.71 18.41 -5.09
CA PRO A 66 10.61 18.25 -4.14
C PRO A 66 9.92 16.88 -4.27
N TYR A 67 9.96 16.28 -5.46
CA TYR A 67 9.35 14.96 -5.69
C TYR A 67 10.05 13.84 -4.92
N TRP A 68 11.39 13.90 -4.76
CA TRP A 68 12.12 12.89 -3.99
C TRP A 68 11.90 13.03 -2.49
N GLY A 69 11.86 14.26 -1.98
CA GLY A 69 11.48 14.51 -0.59
C GLY A 69 10.07 14.00 -0.28
N LEU A 70 9.09 14.33 -1.12
CA LEU A 70 7.71 13.86 -0.97
C LEU A 70 7.61 12.33 -1.13
N HIS A 71 8.36 11.74 -2.07
CA HIS A 71 8.43 10.29 -2.24
C HIS A 71 8.95 9.62 -0.96
N PHE A 72 10.00 10.13 -0.36
CA PHE A 72 10.55 9.59 0.89
C PHE A 72 9.55 9.71 2.06
N PHE A 73 8.92 10.87 2.27
CA PHE A 73 7.93 11.05 3.33
C PHE A 73 6.69 10.19 3.11
N THR A 74 6.24 10.03 1.88
CA THR A 74 5.12 9.15 1.56
C THR A 74 5.48 7.68 1.84
N ALA A 75 6.73 7.25 1.60
CA ALA A 75 7.19 5.91 1.97
C ALA A 75 7.12 5.67 3.48
N ILE A 76 7.49 6.67 4.30
CA ILE A 76 7.34 6.58 5.76
C ILE A 76 5.85 6.45 6.15
N ALA A 77 4.97 7.22 5.52
CA ALA A 77 3.53 7.14 5.78
C ALA A 77 2.99 5.73 5.41
N ILE A 78 3.42 5.16 4.29
CA ILE A 78 3.08 3.78 3.88
C ILE A 78 3.53 2.77 4.95
N ALA A 79 4.77 2.88 5.44
CA ALA A 79 5.27 2.02 6.51
C ALA A 79 4.39 2.06 7.75
N LEU A 80 4.05 3.27 8.20
CA LEU A 80 3.19 3.47 9.38
C LEU A 80 1.79 2.87 9.17
N VAL A 81 1.19 3.06 8.00
CA VAL A 81 -0.12 2.48 7.69
C VAL A 81 -0.06 0.96 7.69
N ILE A 82 0.97 0.33 7.12
CA ILE A 82 1.13 -1.14 7.13
C ILE A 82 1.26 -1.66 8.57
N LEU A 83 2.04 -0.99 9.41
CA LEU A 83 2.19 -1.36 10.83
C LEU A 83 0.87 -1.21 11.60
N LEU A 84 0.12 -0.12 11.35
CA LEU A 84 -1.21 0.07 11.94
C LEU A 84 -2.21 -1.00 11.46
N MET A 85 -2.18 -1.38 10.17
CA MET A 85 -2.99 -2.48 9.64
C MET A 85 -2.62 -3.80 10.31
N LEU A 86 -1.33 -4.08 10.51
CA LEU A 86 -0.89 -5.27 11.18
C LEU A 86 -1.42 -5.31 12.62
N GLY A 87 -1.25 -4.25 13.39
CA GLY A 87 -1.79 -4.10 14.74
C GLY A 87 -3.33 -4.26 14.77
N ALA A 88 -4.04 -3.55 13.88
CA ALA A 88 -5.50 -3.65 13.77
C ALA A 88 -5.96 -5.07 13.43
N SER A 89 -5.22 -5.81 12.61
CA SER A 89 -5.56 -7.19 12.23
C SER A 89 -5.55 -8.16 13.40
N PHE A 90 -4.66 -7.95 14.38
CA PHE A 90 -4.61 -8.71 15.62
C PHE A 90 -5.67 -8.26 16.63
N LEU A 91 -5.78 -6.95 16.87
CA LEU A 91 -6.74 -6.37 17.83
C LEU A 91 -8.19 -6.67 17.45
N ALA A 92 -8.51 -6.58 16.16
CA ALA A 92 -9.83 -6.91 15.63
C ALA A 92 -10.06 -8.41 15.46
N ARG A 93 -9.09 -9.24 15.78
CA ARG A 93 -9.13 -10.71 15.61
C ARG A 93 -9.55 -11.13 14.21
N LEU A 94 -9.06 -10.41 13.18
CA LEU A 94 -9.35 -10.72 11.79
C LEU A 94 -8.87 -12.14 11.42
N SER A 95 -9.34 -12.65 10.28
CA SER A 95 -9.02 -14.00 9.84
C SER A 95 -7.50 -14.24 9.73
N GLY A 96 -7.07 -15.47 9.91
CA GLY A 96 -5.66 -15.86 9.73
C GLY A 96 -5.15 -15.53 8.33
N ARG A 97 -6.02 -15.61 7.31
CA ARG A 97 -5.73 -15.21 5.93
C ARG A 97 -5.43 -13.71 5.83
N THR A 98 -6.27 -12.86 6.41
CA THR A 98 -6.05 -11.40 6.44
C THR A 98 -4.72 -11.06 7.10
N ARG A 99 -4.43 -11.62 8.28
CA ARG A 99 -3.17 -11.41 8.99
C ARG A 99 -1.96 -11.85 8.16
N ARG A 100 -2.04 -13.00 7.48
CA ARG A 100 -0.97 -13.48 6.60
C ARG A 100 -0.70 -12.50 5.45
N PHE A 101 -1.73 -12.01 4.77
CA PHE A 101 -1.56 -11.04 3.68
C PHE A 101 -1.05 -9.68 4.18
N THR A 102 -1.44 -9.25 5.37
CA THR A 102 -0.86 -8.05 6.01
C THR A 102 0.63 -8.24 6.32
N GLY A 103 1.02 -9.44 6.75
CA GLY A 103 2.45 -9.80 6.91
C GLY A 103 3.20 -9.78 5.58
N ILE A 104 2.59 -10.26 4.49
CA ILE A 104 3.15 -10.18 3.14
C ILE A 104 3.34 -8.73 2.72
N LEU A 105 2.39 -7.83 2.99
CA LEU A 105 2.54 -6.39 2.73
C LEU A 105 3.76 -5.81 3.42
N LEU A 106 3.98 -6.16 4.68
CA LEU A 106 5.18 -5.72 5.41
C LEU A 106 6.45 -6.25 4.76
N GLY A 107 6.50 -7.53 4.38
CA GLY A 107 7.64 -8.13 3.68
C GLY A 107 7.93 -7.46 2.34
N LEU A 108 6.89 -7.19 1.53
CA LEU A 108 7.01 -6.47 0.27
C LEU A 108 7.48 -5.03 0.49
N PHE A 109 7.04 -4.36 1.56
CA PHE A 109 7.49 -3.01 1.89
C PHE A 109 8.99 -3.00 2.29
N VAL A 110 9.44 -3.96 3.08
CA VAL A 110 10.86 -4.11 3.41
C VAL A 110 11.69 -4.33 2.14
N LEU A 111 11.23 -5.22 1.25
CA LEU A 111 11.86 -5.42 -0.06
C LEU A 111 11.87 -4.12 -0.88
N GLN A 112 10.78 -3.35 -0.88
CA GLN A 112 10.69 -2.05 -1.55
C GLN A 112 11.75 -1.07 -1.05
N ALA A 113 11.96 -1.00 0.26
CA ALA A 113 12.98 -0.16 0.87
C ALA A 113 14.39 -0.62 0.47
N VAL A 114 14.67 -1.91 0.51
CA VAL A 114 15.97 -2.49 0.09
C VAL A 114 16.25 -2.17 -1.38
N LEU A 115 15.27 -2.37 -2.27
CA LEU A 115 15.42 -2.08 -3.70
C LEU A 115 15.60 -0.59 -3.99
N GLY A 116 15.03 0.31 -3.17
CA GLY A 116 15.11 1.75 -3.36
C GLY A 116 16.31 2.43 -2.72
N LEU A 117 16.89 1.84 -1.66
CA LEU A 117 18.00 2.45 -0.90
C LEU A 117 19.38 2.00 -1.35
N ILE A 118 19.49 0.83 -1.98
CA ILE A 118 20.78 0.28 -2.41
C ILE A 118 20.99 0.64 -3.89
N PRO A 119 22.21 1.09 -4.28
CA PRO A 119 22.52 1.42 -5.68
C PRO A 119 22.72 0.15 -6.51
N TRP A 120 21.62 -0.52 -6.86
CA TRP A 120 21.60 -1.71 -7.68
C TRP A 120 21.91 -1.43 -9.16
N PRO A 121 22.43 -2.42 -9.90
CA PRO A 121 22.42 -2.39 -11.36
C PRO A 121 20.98 -2.15 -11.88
N VAL A 122 20.84 -1.44 -13.02
CA VAL A 122 19.55 -1.00 -13.57
C VAL A 122 18.50 -2.11 -13.64
N PRO A 123 18.79 -3.35 -14.08
CA PRO A 123 17.77 -4.40 -14.13
C PRO A 123 17.20 -4.77 -12.76
N ILE A 124 18.03 -4.74 -11.71
CA ILE A 124 17.60 -5.02 -10.33
C ILE A 124 16.83 -3.83 -9.77
N ALA A 125 17.32 -2.59 -10.03
CA ALA A 125 16.61 -1.38 -9.62
C ALA A 125 15.19 -1.30 -10.23
N ALA A 126 14.98 -1.81 -11.44
CA ALA A 126 13.67 -1.88 -12.08
C ALA A 126 12.66 -2.75 -11.29
N LEU A 127 13.13 -3.73 -10.49
CA LEU A 127 12.27 -4.52 -9.61
C LEU A 127 11.60 -3.67 -8.53
N HIS A 128 12.17 -2.51 -8.18
CA HIS A 128 11.53 -1.57 -7.26
C HIS A 128 10.15 -1.14 -7.78
N VAL A 129 10.03 -0.85 -9.07
CA VAL A 129 8.76 -0.46 -9.69
C VAL A 129 7.77 -1.64 -9.71
N LEU A 130 8.23 -2.83 -10.09
CA LEU A 130 7.38 -4.03 -10.11
C LEU A 130 6.89 -4.39 -8.71
N ASN A 131 7.74 -4.26 -7.69
CA ASN A 131 7.36 -4.53 -6.32
C ASN A 131 6.34 -3.51 -5.78
N ALA A 132 6.37 -2.24 -6.23
CA ALA A 132 5.34 -1.27 -5.89
C ALA A 132 3.95 -1.70 -6.40
N PHE A 133 3.86 -2.27 -7.61
CA PHE A 133 2.61 -2.85 -8.12
C PHE A 133 2.18 -4.10 -7.34
N ALA A 134 3.12 -4.93 -6.87
CA ALA A 134 2.79 -6.06 -6.02
C ALA A 134 2.20 -5.59 -4.67
N ILE A 135 2.77 -4.56 -4.05
CA ILE A 135 2.22 -3.93 -2.85
C ILE A 135 0.80 -3.43 -3.11
N LEU A 136 0.58 -2.69 -4.22
CA LEU A 136 -0.75 -2.18 -4.58
C LEU A 136 -1.76 -3.31 -4.77
N ALA A 137 -1.39 -4.36 -5.49
CA ALA A 137 -2.28 -5.50 -5.74
C ALA A 137 -2.71 -6.19 -4.43
N VAL A 138 -1.75 -6.44 -3.52
CA VAL A 138 -2.05 -7.05 -2.22
C VAL A 138 -2.85 -6.09 -1.34
N ALA A 139 -2.56 -4.79 -1.35
CA ALA A 139 -3.33 -3.78 -0.61
C ALA A 139 -4.79 -3.73 -1.06
N LEU A 140 -5.04 -3.67 -2.37
CA LEU A 140 -6.40 -3.70 -2.94
C LEU A 140 -7.12 -5.01 -2.61
N TYR A 141 -6.42 -6.14 -2.69
CA TYR A 141 -6.97 -7.44 -2.36
C TYR A 141 -7.45 -7.48 -0.89
N VAL A 142 -6.59 -7.14 0.08
CA VAL A 142 -6.97 -7.19 1.51
C VAL A 142 -8.04 -6.15 1.86
N THR A 143 -8.03 -5.00 1.20
CA THR A 143 -9.06 -3.97 1.36
C THR A 143 -10.41 -4.49 0.90
N ARG A 144 -10.49 -5.08 -0.29
CA ARG A 144 -11.72 -5.65 -0.85
C ARG A 144 -12.29 -6.78 0.02
N GLU A 145 -11.43 -7.72 0.44
CA GLU A 145 -11.82 -8.86 1.28
C GLU A 145 -12.37 -8.44 2.66
N ASN A 146 -11.91 -7.32 3.19
CA ASN A 146 -12.30 -6.82 4.51
C ASN A 146 -13.16 -5.56 4.44
N TRP A 147 -13.77 -5.26 3.27
CA TRP A 147 -14.58 -4.08 3.10
C TRP A 147 -15.83 -4.13 3.99
N ALA A 148 -15.90 -3.22 4.95
CA ALA A 148 -16.88 -3.23 6.03
C ALA A 148 -18.05 -2.23 5.83
N PHE A 149 -18.12 -1.57 4.66
CA PHE A 149 -19.06 -0.48 4.40
C PHE A 149 -20.08 -0.78 3.29
N GLY A 150 -19.97 -1.93 2.60
CA GLY A 150 -20.92 -2.38 1.60
C GLY A 150 -21.78 -3.50 2.16
N GLY A 151 -23.12 -3.41 2.04
CA GLY A 151 -24.01 -4.56 2.22
C GLY A 151 -23.69 -5.61 1.16
N ARG A 152 -23.49 -6.85 1.59
CA ARG A 152 -23.46 -8.02 0.69
C ARG A 152 -24.87 -8.52 0.50
#